data_8bd430bf3ce9d6c045d08280d81f2c13
#
_entry.id   8bd430bf3ce9d6c045d08280d81f2c13
#
_cell.length_a   1.000
_cell.length_b   1.000
_cell.length_c   1.000
_cell.angle_alpha   90.00
_cell.angle_beta   90.00
_cell.angle_gamma   90.00
#
_symmetry.space_group_name_H-M   'P 1'
#
loop_
_entity.id
_entity.type
_entity.pdbx_description
1 polymer ?
#
loop_
_entity_poly.entity_id
_entity_poly.type
_entity_poly.pdbx_seq_one_letter_code
_entity_poly.pdbx_strand_id
1 'polypeptide(L)'
;MHLIKLDKGSLKIDDKIEVNVNKEKRERTEAHHSATHLVHAALKRVLGDHVKQKGSLVDEHKLRFDFSHDESLSDKEISKIEDLVNQEILKNSAVSTKIMDLEDAKNSGAESLFGEKYEDQVRVLSIGEDDFSLELCGGTHISRTGDLGIFIITSQSSVASGIRRIEALSGP
;
A
#
# COMPACT_ATOMS: atom_id res chain seq x y z
N MET A 1 4.55 10.44 -19.06
CA MET A 1 5.45 10.16 -20.22
C MET A 1 5.76 8.67 -20.21
N HIS A 2 5.55 7.94 -21.33
CA HIS A 2 5.92 6.54 -21.44
C HIS A 2 7.22 6.43 -22.24
N LEU A 3 8.22 5.77 -21.65
CA LEU A 3 9.43 5.39 -22.38
C LEU A 3 9.18 4.06 -23.08
N ILE A 4 9.40 4.02 -24.38
CA ILE A 4 9.17 2.82 -25.18
C ILE A 4 10.45 2.43 -25.91
N LYS A 5 10.60 1.12 -26.14
CA LYS A 5 11.60 0.56 -27.05
C LYS A 5 10.86 -0.10 -28.20
N LEU A 6 11.21 0.26 -29.43
CA LEU A 6 10.68 -0.40 -30.61
C LEU A 6 11.55 -1.61 -30.94
N ASP A 7 10.96 -2.79 -30.91
CA ASP A 7 11.65 -4.01 -31.32
C ASP A 7 11.60 -4.20 -32.85
N LYS A 8 10.51 -3.76 -33.50
CA LYS A 8 10.34 -3.82 -34.96
C LYS A 8 9.43 -2.70 -35.44
N GLY A 9 9.61 -2.27 -36.69
CA GLY A 9 8.75 -1.30 -37.35
C GLY A 9 9.06 0.16 -37.00
N SER A 10 8.07 1.02 -37.19
CA SER A 10 8.14 2.47 -36.86
C SER A 10 6.79 2.92 -36.29
N LEU A 11 6.81 3.91 -35.41
CA LEU A 11 5.63 4.59 -34.94
C LEU A 11 5.58 6.02 -35.46
N LYS A 12 4.39 6.48 -35.80
CA LYS A 12 4.09 7.86 -36.17
C LYS A 12 3.07 8.46 -35.22
N ILE A 13 3.00 9.79 -35.22
CA ILE A 13 1.93 10.51 -34.52
C ILE A 13 0.58 10.05 -35.09
N ASP A 14 -0.42 9.88 -34.21
CA ASP A 14 -1.78 9.41 -34.53
C ASP A 14 -1.91 7.91 -34.90
N ASP A 15 -0.84 7.12 -34.84
CA ASP A 15 -0.97 5.68 -34.95
C ASP A 15 -1.82 5.11 -33.80
N LYS A 16 -2.74 4.20 -34.15
CA LYS A 16 -3.50 3.45 -33.15
C LYS A 16 -2.64 2.34 -32.58
N ILE A 17 -2.51 2.30 -31.27
CA ILE A 17 -1.73 1.27 -30.58
C ILE A 17 -2.63 0.51 -29.60
N GLU A 18 -2.34 -0.75 -29.38
CA GLU A 18 -2.89 -1.57 -28.31
C GLU A 18 -1.91 -1.60 -27.15
N VAL A 19 -2.39 -1.31 -25.94
CA VAL A 19 -1.57 -1.31 -24.72
C VAL A 19 -2.05 -2.43 -23.81
N ASN A 20 -1.19 -3.41 -23.56
CA ASN A 20 -1.47 -4.54 -22.70
C ASN A 20 -0.63 -4.43 -21.42
N VAL A 21 -1.28 -4.46 -20.27
CA VAL A 21 -0.62 -4.53 -18.96
C VAL A 21 -0.22 -5.98 -18.70
N ASN A 22 1.02 -6.21 -18.27
CA ASN A 22 1.42 -7.53 -17.80
C ASN A 22 0.61 -7.89 -16.54
N LYS A 23 -0.26 -8.89 -16.66
CA LYS A 23 -1.22 -9.28 -15.63
C LYS A 23 -0.51 -9.76 -14.36
N GLU A 24 0.46 -10.64 -14.46
CA GLU A 24 1.20 -11.20 -13.32
C GLU A 24 1.91 -10.10 -12.52
N LYS A 25 2.61 -9.19 -13.20
CA LYS A 25 3.25 -8.05 -12.55
C LYS A 25 2.24 -7.13 -11.87
N ARG A 26 1.09 -6.91 -12.51
CA ARG A 26 0.02 -6.09 -11.96
C ARG A 26 -0.53 -6.72 -10.68
N GLU A 27 -0.86 -7.99 -10.68
CA GLU A 27 -1.39 -8.71 -9.52
C GLU A 27 -0.42 -8.69 -8.34
N ARG A 28 0.86 -8.95 -8.58
CA ARG A 28 1.91 -8.85 -7.53
C ARG A 28 2.06 -7.43 -6.98
N THR A 29 2.05 -6.42 -7.86
CA THR A 29 2.13 -5.02 -7.42
C THR A 29 0.90 -4.61 -6.62
N GLU A 30 -0.31 -5.04 -6.99
CA GLU A 30 -1.55 -4.80 -6.25
C GLU A 30 -1.52 -5.47 -4.86
N ALA A 31 -0.96 -6.69 -4.77
CA ALA A 31 -0.76 -7.36 -3.51
C ALA A 31 0.17 -6.56 -2.58
N HIS A 32 1.36 -6.18 -3.05
CA HIS A 32 2.28 -5.37 -2.26
C HIS A 32 1.70 -3.99 -1.91
N HIS A 33 0.93 -3.37 -2.81
CA HIS A 33 0.30 -2.09 -2.53
C HIS A 33 -0.77 -2.20 -1.45
N SER A 34 -1.60 -3.23 -1.52
CA SER A 34 -2.63 -3.48 -0.51
C SER A 34 -2.03 -3.88 0.84
N ALA A 35 -0.96 -4.70 0.84
CA ALA A 35 -0.21 -5.03 2.04
C ALA A 35 0.41 -3.80 2.71
N THR A 36 0.82 -2.77 1.92
CA THR A 36 1.34 -1.50 2.45
C THR A 36 0.31 -0.80 3.34
N HIS A 37 -0.96 -0.79 2.95
CA HIS A 37 -2.04 -0.21 3.76
C HIS A 37 -2.29 -1.00 5.04
N LEU A 38 -2.32 -2.33 4.96
CA LEU A 38 -2.49 -3.17 6.15
C LEU A 38 -1.32 -3.02 7.14
N VAL A 39 -0.08 -3.01 6.65
CA VAL A 39 1.09 -2.84 7.54
C VAL A 39 1.14 -1.44 8.15
N HIS A 40 0.73 -0.40 7.45
CA HIS A 40 0.61 0.94 8.01
C HIS A 40 -0.36 0.96 9.20
N ALA A 41 -1.55 0.41 9.01
CA ALA A 41 -2.54 0.28 10.07
C ALA A 41 -2.06 -0.59 11.25
N ALA A 42 -1.35 -1.69 10.98
CA ALA A 42 -0.77 -2.56 12.00
C ALA A 42 0.35 -1.86 12.79
N LEU A 43 1.24 -1.14 12.10
CA LEU A 43 2.29 -0.33 12.74
C LEU A 43 1.70 0.69 13.71
N LYS A 44 0.64 1.41 13.32
CA LYS A 44 -0.04 2.36 14.22
C LYS A 44 -0.64 1.68 15.44
N ARG A 45 -1.27 0.51 15.29
CA ARG A 45 -1.85 -0.24 16.41
C ARG A 45 -0.80 -0.76 17.39
N VAL A 46 0.40 -1.10 16.89
CA VAL A 46 1.48 -1.65 17.73
C VAL A 46 2.34 -0.57 18.36
N LEU A 47 2.68 0.47 17.59
CA LEU A 47 3.64 1.50 18.00
C LEU A 47 2.98 2.80 18.45
N GLY A 48 1.78 3.10 17.95
CA GLY A 48 1.01 4.30 18.31
C GLY A 48 0.79 5.28 17.16
N ASP A 49 -0.01 6.32 17.42
CA ASP A 49 -0.51 7.29 16.42
C ASP A 49 0.57 8.23 15.84
N HIS A 50 1.77 8.25 16.41
CA HIS A 50 2.91 8.99 15.88
C HIS A 50 3.44 8.39 14.58
N VAL A 51 3.11 7.13 14.28
CA VAL A 51 3.47 6.49 13.02
C VAL A 51 2.76 7.20 11.85
N LYS A 52 3.55 7.80 10.97
CA LYS A 52 3.08 8.45 9.75
C LYS A 52 3.97 8.02 8.59
N GLN A 53 3.38 7.77 7.44
CA GLN A 53 4.14 7.46 6.23
C GLN A 53 5.06 8.63 5.86
N LYS A 54 6.32 8.31 5.59
CA LYS A 54 7.36 9.25 5.11
C LYS A 54 7.85 8.91 3.71
N GLY A 55 7.61 7.70 3.26
CA GLY A 55 7.91 7.23 1.92
C GLY A 55 7.39 5.83 1.71
N SER A 56 7.19 5.47 0.46
CA SER A 56 6.77 4.13 0.05
C SER A 56 7.36 3.79 -1.32
N LEU A 57 7.62 2.51 -1.53
CA LEU A 57 7.93 1.95 -2.84
C LEU A 57 7.23 0.60 -2.92
N VAL A 58 6.53 0.39 -4.04
CA VAL A 58 5.80 -0.83 -4.31
C VAL A 58 6.10 -1.28 -5.73
N ASP A 59 6.54 -2.51 -5.89
CA ASP A 59 6.74 -3.16 -7.19
C ASP A 59 6.31 -4.64 -7.16
N GLU A 60 6.58 -5.38 -8.22
CA GLU A 60 6.24 -6.80 -8.30
C GLU A 60 7.09 -7.73 -7.41
N HIS A 61 8.14 -7.20 -6.77
CA HIS A 61 9.08 -8.00 -5.99
C HIS A 61 8.96 -7.78 -4.50
N LYS A 62 8.61 -6.55 -4.07
CA LYS A 62 8.51 -6.18 -2.65
C LYS A 62 7.72 -4.90 -2.42
N LEU A 63 7.41 -4.66 -1.18
CA LEU A 63 7.06 -3.34 -0.67
C LEU A 63 8.16 -2.81 0.24
N ARG A 64 8.29 -1.49 0.28
CA ARG A 64 9.12 -0.74 1.22
C ARG A 64 8.26 0.36 1.83
N PHE A 65 8.29 0.46 3.15
CA PHE A 65 7.54 1.46 3.87
C PHE A 65 8.43 2.22 4.85
N ASP A 66 8.52 3.53 4.67
CA ASP A 66 9.27 4.44 5.53
C ASP A 66 8.27 5.21 6.41
N PHE A 67 8.51 5.24 7.72
CA PHE A 67 7.59 5.82 8.69
C PHE A 67 8.29 6.52 9.84
N SER A 68 7.58 7.44 10.50
CA SER A 68 8.08 8.14 11.69
C SER A 68 8.11 7.21 12.89
N HIS A 69 9.31 6.93 13.40
CA HIS A 69 9.55 6.19 14.64
C HIS A 69 11.03 6.33 15.03
N ASP A 70 11.32 6.51 16.31
CA ASP A 70 12.67 6.81 16.77
C ASP A 70 13.52 5.55 16.97
N GLU A 71 12.93 4.48 17.48
CA GLU A 71 13.63 3.27 17.88
C GLU A 71 13.55 2.15 16.84
N SER A 72 14.44 1.18 16.93
CA SER A 72 14.34 -0.06 16.15
C SER A 72 13.20 -0.91 16.67
N LEU A 73 12.45 -1.54 15.77
CA LEU A 73 11.43 -2.48 16.16
C LEU A 73 12.07 -3.71 16.83
N SER A 74 11.54 -4.11 17.97
CA SER A 74 11.89 -5.38 18.59
C SER A 74 11.29 -6.56 17.81
N ASP A 75 11.86 -7.75 17.97
CA ASP A 75 11.32 -8.98 17.36
C ASP A 75 9.86 -9.23 17.75
N LYS A 76 9.47 -8.85 18.98
CA LYS A 76 8.08 -8.96 19.46
C LYS A 76 7.14 -8.01 18.73
N GLU A 77 7.57 -6.78 18.44
CA GLU A 77 6.78 -5.82 17.68
C GLU A 77 6.64 -6.25 16.23
N ILE A 78 7.73 -6.72 15.61
CA ILE A 78 7.70 -7.27 14.26
C ILE A 78 6.70 -8.43 14.18
N SER A 79 6.84 -9.43 15.06
CA SER A 79 5.91 -10.57 15.09
C SER A 79 4.46 -10.14 15.28
N LYS A 80 4.20 -9.16 16.18
CA LYS A 80 2.85 -8.67 16.40
C LYS A 80 2.27 -7.93 15.20
N ILE A 81 3.09 -7.19 14.45
CA ILE A 81 2.69 -6.50 13.22
C ILE A 81 2.35 -7.53 12.15
N GLU A 82 3.22 -8.54 11.95
CA GLU A 82 2.98 -9.62 11.00
C GLU A 82 1.71 -10.41 11.36
N ASP A 83 1.52 -10.73 12.63
CA ASP A 83 0.32 -11.43 13.11
C ASP A 83 -0.96 -10.65 12.80
N LEU A 84 -0.98 -9.33 13.06
CA LEU A 84 -2.13 -8.49 12.76
C LEU A 84 -2.45 -8.45 11.27
N VAL A 85 -1.44 -8.27 10.41
CA VAL A 85 -1.63 -8.26 8.96
C VAL A 85 -2.12 -9.63 8.47
N ASN A 86 -1.48 -10.72 8.91
CA ASN A 86 -1.85 -12.06 8.49
C ASN A 86 -3.25 -12.48 9.02
N GLN A 87 -3.68 -11.99 10.18
CA GLN A 87 -5.05 -12.19 10.66
C GLN A 87 -6.07 -11.51 9.73
N GLU A 88 -5.82 -10.28 9.27
CA GLU A 88 -6.70 -9.63 8.28
C GLU A 88 -6.72 -10.36 6.94
N ILE A 89 -5.58 -10.91 6.51
CA ILE A 89 -5.48 -11.74 5.31
C ILE A 89 -6.38 -12.99 5.45
N LEU A 90 -6.28 -13.68 6.58
CA LEU A 90 -7.06 -14.91 6.85
C LEU A 90 -8.58 -14.68 6.91
N LYS A 91 -9.04 -13.48 7.30
CA LYS A 91 -10.46 -13.11 7.27
C LYS A 91 -11.04 -13.06 5.87
N ASN A 92 -10.21 -12.90 4.85
CA ASN A 92 -10.61 -12.83 3.46
C ASN A 92 -11.74 -11.81 3.19
N SER A 93 -11.62 -10.63 3.81
CA SER A 93 -12.60 -9.54 3.70
C SER A 93 -12.55 -8.88 2.32
N ALA A 94 -13.69 -8.39 1.84
CA ALA A 94 -13.74 -7.63 0.59
C ALA A 94 -13.00 -6.28 0.75
N VAL A 95 -12.25 -5.89 -0.27
CA VAL A 95 -11.68 -4.56 -0.38
C VAL A 95 -12.68 -3.65 -1.08
N SER A 96 -12.96 -2.49 -0.50
CA SER A 96 -13.94 -1.57 -1.05
C SER A 96 -13.36 -0.19 -1.29
N THR A 97 -13.94 0.50 -2.27
CA THR A 97 -13.59 1.89 -2.58
C THR A 97 -14.82 2.72 -2.75
N LYS A 98 -14.78 3.96 -2.25
CA LYS A 98 -15.85 4.95 -2.41
C LYS A 98 -15.25 6.27 -2.88
N ILE A 99 -15.96 6.96 -3.79
CA ILE A 99 -15.65 8.34 -4.14
C ILE A 99 -16.55 9.22 -3.30
N MET A 100 -15.98 10.20 -2.62
CA MET A 100 -16.71 11.15 -1.78
C MET A 100 -15.96 12.47 -1.67
N ASP A 101 -16.64 13.49 -1.12
CA ASP A 101 -16.02 14.77 -0.85
C ASP A 101 -14.88 14.64 0.16
N LEU A 102 -13.82 15.42 -0.01
CA LEU A 102 -12.63 15.38 0.85
C LEU A 102 -12.96 15.60 2.33
N GLU A 103 -13.90 16.51 2.62
CA GLU A 103 -14.33 16.77 4.00
C GLU A 103 -15.09 15.58 4.59
N ASP A 104 -15.94 14.91 3.81
CA ASP A 104 -16.63 13.69 4.24
C ASP A 104 -15.64 12.55 4.49
N ALA A 105 -14.62 12.41 3.64
CA ALA A 105 -13.55 11.44 3.81
C ALA A 105 -12.77 11.67 5.11
N LYS A 106 -12.41 12.92 5.42
CA LYS A 106 -11.77 13.26 6.71
C LYS A 106 -12.66 12.95 7.90
N ASN A 107 -13.95 13.27 7.81
CA ASN A 107 -14.93 13.02 8.87
C ASN A 107 -15.18 11.52 9.08
N SER A 108 -14.99 10.68 8.06
CA SER A 108 -15.05 9.22 8.18
C SER A 108 -13.83 8.60 8.88
N GLY A 109 -12.81 9.40 9.16
CA GLY A 109 -11.54 8.93 9.74
C GLY A 109 -10.53 8.41 8.71
N ALA A 110 -10.78 8.61 7.41
CA ALA A 110 -9.85 8.20 6.37
C ALA A 110 -8.52 8.97 6.47
N GLU A 111 -7.42 8.24 6.48
CA GLU A 111 -6.10 8.84 6.54
C GLU A 111 -5.67 9.38 5.19
N SER A 112 -5.09 10.57 5.21
CA SER A 112 -4.47 11.20 4.06
C SER A 112 -2.95 11.11 4.15
N LEU A 113 -2.27 10.91 3.03
CA LEU A 113 -0.82 10.91 2.99
C LEU A 113 -0.29 12.33 3.18
N PHE A 114 0.74 12.46 4.02
CA PHE A 114 1.35 13.76 4.30
C PHE A 114 2.00 14.36 3.05
N GLY A 115 1.65 15.62 2.76
CA GLY A 115 2.24 16.37 1.65
C GLY A 115 1.56 16.17 0.29
N GLU A 116 0.56 15.32 0.18
CA GLU A 116 -0.26 15.21 -1.03
C GLU A 116 -1.33 16.30 -1.09
N LYS A 117 -1.57 16.79 -2.31
CA LYS A 117 -2.69 17.71 -2.60
C LYS A 117 -3.83 16.86 -3.15
N TYR A 118 -4.97 16.97 -2.51
CA TYR A 118 -6.19 16.27 -2.93
C TYR A 118 -7.14 17.23 -3.63
N GLU A 119 -7.86 16.72 -4.61
CA GLU A 119 -8.98 17.40 -5.23
C GLU A 119 -10.20 17.36 -4.29
N ASP A 120 -11.28 18.08 -4.66
CA ASP A 120 -12.52 18.12 -3.87
C ASP A 120 -13.17 16.73 -3.74
N GLN A 121 -13.02 15.89 -4.76
CA GLN A 121 -13.47 14.51 -4.77
C GLN A 121 -12.28 13.56 -4.60
N VAL A 122 -12.36 12.65 -3.64
CA VAL A 122 -11.30 11.69 -3.31
C VAL A 122 -11.82 10.26 -3.32
N ARG A 123 -10.91 9.33 -3.60
CA ARG A 123 -11.18 7.90 -3.51
C ARG A 123 -10.71 7.37 -2.15
N VAL A 124 -11.66 6.97 -1.32
CA VAL A 124 -11.42 6.32 -0.03
C VAL A 124 -11.36 4.83 -0.24
N LEU A 125 -10.29 4.22 0.23
CA LEU A 125 -10.03 2.79 0.20
C LEU A 125 -10.22 2.22 1.60
N SER A 126 -11.02 1.16 1.72
CA SER A 126 -11.18 0.36 2.94
C SER A 126 -10.67 -1.05 2.70
N ILE A 127 -9.75 -1.51 3.56
CA ILE A 127 -9.17 -2.86 3.54
C ILE A 127 -9.26 -3.47 4.93
N GLY A 128 -9.73 -4.71 4.99
CA GLY A 128 -9.87 -5.47 6.23
C GLY A 128 -11.21 -5.30 6.89
N GLU A 129 -11.44 -6.06 7.97
CA GLU A 129 -12.68 -6.03 8.73
C GLU A 129 -12.77 -4.73 9.54
N ASP A 130 -13.99 -4.15 9.62
CA ASP A 130 -14.25 -2.91 10.37
C ASP A 130 -13.31 -1.75 9.98
N ASP A 131 -13.05 -1.60 8.66
CA ASP A 131 -12.13 -0.59 8.15
C ASP A 131 -10.74 -0.67 8.80
N PHE A 132 -10.18 -1.88 8.91
CA PHE A 132 -8.86 -2.11 9.54
C PHE A 132 -7.82 -1.12 9.01
N SER A 133 -7.83 -0.83 7.71
CA SER A 133 -7.16 0.31 7.09
C SER A 133 -8.19 1.11 6.29
N LEU A 134 -8.27 2.41 6.54
CA LEU A 134 -9.13 3.36 5.85
C LEU A 134 -8.29 4.56 5.40
N GLU A 135 -8.00 4.66 4.10
CA GLU A 135 -7.04 5.63 3.58
C GLU A 135 -7.49 6.24 2.25
N LEU A 136 -6.99 7.44 1.94
CA LEU A 136 -7.14 8.05 0.62
C LEU A 136 -6.13 7.42 -0.33
N CYS A 137 -6.61 6.67 -1.34
CA CYS A 137 -5.72 6.02 -2.31
C CYS A 137 -6.36 5.88 -3.69
N GLY A 138 -5.69 6.43 -4.71
CA GLY A 138 -6.08 6.33 -6.12
C GLY A 138 -5.51 5.12 -6.86
N GLY A 139 -4.69 4.28 -6.21
CA GLY A 139 -4.01 3.15 -6.83
C GLY A 139 -4.89 1.93 -7.09
N THR A 140 -4.29 0.90 -7.66
CA THR A 140 -4.93 -0.40 -7.88
C THR A 140 -4.64 -1.35 -6.71
N HIS A 141 -5.63 -2.16 -6.36
CA HIS A 141 -5.61 -3.03 -5.20
C HIS A 141 -6.22 -4.39 -5.50
N ILE A 142 -5.95 -5.35 -4.62
CA ILE A 142 -6.60 -6.66 -4.60
C ILE A 142 -8.10 -6.52 -4.38
N SER A 143 -8.86 -7.58 -4.68
CA SER A 143 -10.31 -7.61 -4.46
C SER A 143 -10.68 -8.07 -3.05
N ARG A 144 -9.89 -8.94 -2.46
CA ARG A 144 -10.11 -9.51 -1.12
C ARG A 144 -8.78 -9.64 -0.38
N THR A 145 -8.79 -9.48 0.94
CA THR A 145 -7.56 -9.58 1.74
C THR A 145 -6.87 -10.95 1.59
N GLY A 146 -7.61 -12.02 1.35
CA GLY A 146 -7.05 -13.35 1.09
C GLY A 146 -6.18 -13.46 -0.17
N ASP A 147 -6.37 -12.57 -1.14
CA ASP A 147 -5.56 -12.52 -2.36
C ASP A 147 -4.09 -12.14 -2.08
N LEU A 148 -3.81 -11.63 -0.88
CA LEU A 148 -2.45 -11.28 -0.43
C LEU A 148 -1.56 -12.49 -0.16
N GLY A 149 -2.14 -13.66 0.11
CA GLY A 149 -1.37 -14.81 0.57
C GLY A 149 -0.77 -14.58 1.96
N ILE A 150 0.54 -14.79 2.11
CA ILE A 150 1.24 -14.54 3.38
C ILE A 150 1.96 -13.18 3.34
N PHE A 151 2.03 -12.51 4.49
CA PHE A 151 2.81 -11.29 4.67
C PHE A 151 3.98 -11.54 5.63
N ILE A 152 5.18 -11.06 5.27
CA ILE A 152 6.39 -11.18 6.10
C ILE A 152 7.26 -9.93 5.95
N ILE A 153 7.78 -9.41 7.08
CA ILE A 153 8.77 -8.35 7.12
C ILE A 153 10.16 -8.97 6.95
N THR A 154 10.85 -8.62 5.87
CA THR A 154 12.17 -9.20 5.52
C THR A 154 13.33 -8.43 6.09
N SER A 155 13.16 -7.13 6.33
CA SER A 155 14.21 -6.29 6.93
C SER A 155 13.65 -5.04 7.58
N GLN A 156 14.42 -4.46 8.51
CA GLN A 156 14.23 -3.13 9.03
C GLN A 156 15.54 -2.34 9.04
N SER A 157 15.47 -1.03 8.86
CA SER A 157 16.63 -0.14 8.91
C SER A 157 16.25 1.28 9.33
N SER A 158 17.23 2.10 9.67
CA SER A 158 17.07 3.54 9.83
C SER A 158 17.36 4.24 8.51
N VAL A 159 16.53 5.22 8.13
CA VAL A 159 16.72 6.04 6.91
C VAL A 159 17.28 7.41 7.26
N ALA A 160 16.77 7.99 8.33
CA ALA A 160 17.15 9.27 8.88
C ALA A 160 16.78 9.33 10.38
N SER A 161 17.17 10.40 11.07
CA SER A 161 16.71 10.62 12.46
C SER A 161 15.18 10.62 12.51
N GLY A 162 14.60 9.79 13.38
CA GLY A 162 13.15 9.66 13.53
C GLY A 162 12.41 8.99 12.36
N ILE A 163 13.12 8.38 11.40
CA ILE A 163 12.52 7.67 10.26
C ILE A 163 13.04 6.25 10.16
N ARG A 164 12.14 5.30 10.32
CA ARG A 164 12.40 3.87 10.17
C ARG A 164 11.89 3.38 8.81
N ARG A 165 12.51 2.33 8.34
CA ARG A 165 12.16 1.61 7.11
C ARG A 165 11.94 0.16 7.41
N ILE A 166 10.87 -0.41 6.85
CA ILE A 166 10.70 -1.84 6.69
C ILE A 166 10.63 -2.20 5.21
N GLU A 167 11.12 -3.39 4.88
CA GLU A 167 10.85 -4.05 3.61
C GLU A 167 10.07 -5.33 3.91
N ALA A 168 9.09 -5.65 3.07
CA ALA A 168 8.23 -6.80 3.27
C ALA A 168 7.82 -7.43 1.94
N LEU A 169 7.35 -8.65 2.02
CA LEU A 169 6.79 -9.43 0.93
C LEU A 169 5.36 -9.81 1.23
N SER A 170 4.55 -9.88 0.20
CA SER A 170 3.20 -10.43 0.23
C SER A 170 2.91 -11.10 -1.12
N GLY A 171 2.11 -12.14 -1.08
CA GLY A 171 1.75 -12.88 -2.28
C GLY A 171 2.12 -14.36 -2.17
N PRO A 172 1.67 -15.16 -3.16
CA PRO A 172 2.01 -16.57 -3.30
C PRO A 172 3.48 -16.77 -3.70
#